data_06c39e5d0c79463d6cc77397d694dd83
#
_entry.id   06c39e5d0c79463d6cc77397d694dd83
#
_cell.length_a   1.000
_cell.length_b   1.000
_cell.length_c   1.000
_cell.angle_alpha   90.00
_cell.angle_beta   90.00
_cell.angle_gamma   90.00
#
_symmetry.space_group_name_H-M   'P 1'
#
loop_
_entity.id
_entity.type
_entity.pdbx_description
1 polymer ?
#
loop_
_entity_poly.entity_id
_entity_poly.type
_entity_poly.pdbx_seq_one_letter_code
_entity_poly.pdbx_strand_id
1 'polypeptide(L)'
;MRDTEITVTRDLDAPRETVWRVWTEPEYFARWFGAAPESVALDVRPGGAWKADIATPGGEMPMRGVYREVVGQERLVWTLDLPQGVMEMTATFTELGDGRTRVVLRQPAPPQEQCAQAEEGAAQLLDSFAKVLASV
;
A
#
# COMPACT_ATOMS: atom_id res chain seq x y z
N MET A 1 1.38 17.22 22.46
CA MET A 1 1.27 16.96 21.04
C MET A 1 1.20 15.49 20.74
N ARG A 2 0.32 15.08 19.95
CA ARG A 2 0.24 13.67 19.61
C ARG A 2 0.30 13.48 18.10
N ASP A 3 0.73 12.31 17.74
CA ASP A 3 0.83 11.95 16.34
C ASP A 3 -0.54 11.71 15.75
N THR A 4 -0.77 12.24 14.55
CA THR A 4 -2.00 12.04 13.83
C THR A 4 -1.80 11.04 12.68
N GLU A 5 -0.59 10.47 12.58
CA GLU A 5 -0.24 9.52 11.52
C GLU A 5 0.46 8.31 12.09
N ILE A 6 0.24 7.18 11.42
CA ILE A 6 1.04 5.98 11.62
C ILE A 6 2.02 5.92 10.47
N THR A 7 3.28 5.66 10.78
CA THR A 7 4.34 5.55 9.79
C THR A 7 5.06 4.22 9.96
N VAL A 8 5.17 3.47 8.86
CA VAL A 8 5.91 2.20 8.85
C VAL A 8 6.95 2.28 7.74
N THR A 9 8.18 1.90 8.06
CA THR A 9 9.30 1.98 7.14
C THR A 9 9.91 0.60 6.93
N ARG A 10 10.25 0.29 5.68
CA ARG A 10 10.95 -0.95 5.34
C ARG A 10 12.01 -0.67 4.28
N ASP A 11 13.18 -1.27 4.47
CA ASP A 11 14.26 -1.21 3.49
C ASP A 11 14.22 -2.52 2.71
N LEU A 12 14.14 -2.43 1.39
CA LEU A 12 13.93 -3.59 0.52
C LEU A 12 15.11 -3.78 -0.43
N ASP A 13 15.44 -5.04 -0.69
CA ASP A 13 16.58 -5.41 -1.56
C ASP A 13 16.15 -5.44 -3.02
N ALA A 14 15.71 -4.31 -3.54
CA ALA A 14 15.32 -4.19 -4.94
C ALA A 14 15.39 -2.73 -5.35
N PRO A 15 15.66 -2.45 -6.64
CA PRO A 15 15.69 -1.06 -7.12
C PRO A 15 14.28 -0.46 -7.14
N ARG A 16 14.21 0.87 -7.09
CA ARG A 16 12.93 1.58 -7.08
C ARG A 16 11.99 1.17 -8.22
N GLU A 17 12.57 0.94 -9.37
CA GLU A 17 11.79 0.53 -10.55
C GLU A 17 11.03 -0.77 -10.26
N THR A 18 11.71 -1.75 -9.69
CA THR A 18 11.09 -3.04 -9.36
C THR A 18 10.06 -2.89 -8.25
N VAL A 19 10.39 -2.12 -7.21
CA VAL A 19 9.46 -1.87 -6.11
C VAL A 19 8.19 -1.20 -6.63
N TRP A 20 8.35 -0.21 -7.49
CA TRP A 20 7.21 0.48 -8.10
C TRP A 20 6.34 -0.47 -8.91
N ARG A 21 6.95 -1.34 -9.70
CA ARG A 21 6.21 -2.32 -10.51
C ARG A 21 5.38 -3.26 -9.65
N VAL A 22 5.98 -3.81 -8.60
CA VAL A 22 5.27 -4.74 -7.72
C VAL A 22 4.12 -4.04 -7.00
N TRP A 23 4.25 -2.75 -6.76
CA TRP A 23 3.19 -1.97 -6.10
C TRP A 23 2.05 -1.60 -7.04
N THR A 24 2.35 -1.33 -8.31
CA THR A 24 1.37 -0.75 -9.23
C THR A 24 0.85 -1.69 -10.31
N GLU A 25 1.41 -2.87 -10.46
CA GLU A 25 0.89 -3.83 -11.43
C GLU A 25 -0.14 -4.75 -10.76
N PRO A 26 -1.34 -4.90 -11.36
CA PRO A 26 -2.42 -5.67 -10.73
C PRO A 26 -2.06 -7.09 -10.35
N GLU A 27 -1.28 -7.76 -11.17
CA GLU A 27 -0.85 -9.13 -10.95
C GLU A 27 -0.06 -9.27 -9.64
N TYR A 28 0.87 -8.36 -9.39
CA TYR A 28 1.66 -8.38 -8.18
C TYR A 28 0.89 -7.83 -6.99
N PHE A 29 0.12 -6.76 -7.22
CA PHE A 29 -0.69 -6.14 -6.18
C PHE A 29 -1.62 -7.17 -5.55
N ALA A 30 -2.29 -7.99 -6.36
CA ALA A 30 -3.19 -9.01 -5.85
C ALA A 30 -2.49 -9.96 -4.89
N ARG A 31 -1.24 -10.29 -5.18
CA ARG A 31 -0.50 -11.26 -4.37
C ARG A 31 -0.15 -10.72 -2.99
N TRP A 32 0.37 -9.49 -2.91
CA TRP A 32 0.79 -8.98 -1.60
C TRP A 32 -0.37 -8.32 -0.83
N PHE A 33 -1.40 -7.90 -1.53
CA PHE A 33 -2.56 -7.28 -0.89
C PHE A 33 -3.59 -8.33 -0.44
N GLY A 34 -3.46 -9.56 -0.90
CA GLY A 34 -4.39 -10.62 -0.54
C GLY A 34 -5.71 -10.53 -1.26
N ALA A 35 -5.70 -10.07 -2.51
CA ALA A 35 -6.90 -9.89 -3.30
C ALA A 35 -7.05 -10.99 -4.36
N ALA A 36 -8.29 -11.23 -4.79
CA ALA A 36 -8.54 -12.10 -5.93
C ALA A 36 -7.99 -11.41 -7.17
N PRO A 37 -7.11 -12.06 -7.94
CA PRO A 37 -6.44 -11.40 -9.07
C PRO A 37 -7.40 -10.80 -10.09
N GLU A 38 -8.49 -11.46 -10.38
CA GLU A 38 -9.46 -10.98 -11.36
C GLU A 38 -10.26 -9.78 -10.87
N SER A 39 -10.21 -9.49 -9.59
CA SER A 39 -10.93 -8.34 -9.00
C SER A 39 -10.11 -7.07 -8.99
N VAL A 40 -8.78 -7.17 -9.22
CA VAL A 40 -7.89 -6.02 -9.09
C VAL A 40 -7.89 -5.18 -10.36
N ALA A 41 -8.15 -3.90 -10.21
CA ALA A 41 -8.05 -2.94 -11.30
C ALA A 41 -7.38 -1.69 -10.77
N LEU A 42 -6.27 -1.31 -11.37
CA LEU A 42 -5.46 -0.17 -10.92
C LEU A 42 -5.25 0.79 -12.08
N ASP A 43 -5.84 1.98 -11.98
CA ASP A 43 -5.63 3.04 -12.97
C ASP A 43 -4.64 4.03 -12.36
N VAL A 44 -3.35 3.71 -12.49
CA VAL A 44 -2.28 4.42 -11.78
C VAL A 44 -1.95 5.74 -12.44
N ARG A 45 -2.78 6.74 -12.12
CA ARG A 45 -2.61 8.11 -12.57
C ARG A 45 -3.39 9.02 -11.62
N PRO A 46 -3.05 10.30 -11.53
CA PRO A 46 -3.81 11.22 -10.68
C PRO A 46 -5.28 11.21 -11.09
N GLY A 47 -6.16 10.96 -10.14
CA GLY A 47 -7.60 10.86 -10.38
C GLY A 47 -8.07 9.49 -10.85
N GLY A 48 -7.16 8.56 -11.11
CA GLY A 48 -7.53 7.20 -11.50
C GLY A 48 -8.10 6.41 -10.33
N ALA A 49 -9.00 5.47 -10.63
CA ALA A 49 -9.63 4.64 -9.60
C ALA A 49 -8.88 3.32 -9.43
N TRP A 50 -8.97 2.76 -8.23
CA TRP A 50 -8.45 1.42 -7.98
C TRP A 50 -9.50 0.61 -7.22
N LYS A 51 -9.47 -0.71 -7.38
CA LYS A 51 -10.34 -1.61 -6.64
C LYS A 51 -9.71 -2.97 -6.50
N ALA A 52 -10.09 -3.69 -5.44
CA ALA A 52 -9.65 -5.05 -5.18
C ALA A 52 -10.59 -5.70 -4.18
N ASP A 53 -10.87 -6.99 -4.39
CA ASP A 53 -11.68 -7.76 -3.44
C ASP A 53 -10.74 -8.57 -2.57
N ILE A 54 -10.73 -8.26 -1.28
CA ILE A 54 -9.81 -8.86 -0.31
C ILE A 54 -10.47 -10.10 0.29
N ALA A 55 -9.74 -11.22 0.29
CA ALA A 55 -10.24 -12.43 0.93
C ALA A 55 -10.18 -12.29 2.44
N THR A 56 -11.31 -12.51 3.12
CA THR A 56 -11.40 -12.47 4.57
C THR A 56 -12.12 -13.72 5.06
N PRO A 57 -12.00 -14.06 6.37
CA PRO A 57 -12.72 -15.23 6.91
C PRO A 57 -14.23 -15.15 6.71
N GLY A 58 -14.79 -13.95 6.63
CA GLY A 58 -16.22 -13.75 6.40
C GLY A 58 -16.63 -13.66 4.94
N GLY A 59 -15.69 -13.89 4.01
CA GLY A 59 -15.94 -13.75 2.58
C GLY A 59 -15.09 -12.66 1.99
N GLU A 60 -15.40 -12.27 0.76
CA GLU A 60 -14.65 -11.20 0.10
C GLU A 60 -15.13 -9.84 0.54
N MET A 61 -14.18 -8.94 0.77
CA MET A 61 -14.48 -7.55 1.13
C MET A 61 -13.99 -6.64 0.00
N PRO A 62 -14.90 -5.95 -0.70
CA PRO A 62 -14.48 -5.05 -1.76
C PRO A 62 -13.84 -3.79 -1.18
N MET A 63 -12.71 -3.42 -1.76
CA MET A 63 -12.00 -2.19 -1.38
C MET A 63 -11.81 -1.36 -2.63
N ARG A 64 -11.91 -0.04 -2.50
CA ARG A 64 -11.75 0.86 -3.63
C ARG A 64 -11.35 2.25 -3.16
N GLY A 65 -10.88 3.03 -4.10
CA GLY A 65 -10.49 4.40 -3.85
C GLY A 65 -9.99 5.04 -5.12
N VAL A 66 -9.25 6.12 -4.97
CA VAL A 66 -8.65 6.82 -6.11
C VAL A 66 -7.19 7.14 -5.80
N TYR A 67 -6.41 7.32 -6.84
CA TYR A 67 -5.06 7.85 -6.71
C TYR A 67 -5.15 9.37 -6.76
N ARG A 68 -4.58 10.03 -5.77
CA ARG A 68 -4.57 11.48 -5.71
C ARG A 68 -3.30 12.07 -6.29
N GLU A 69 -2.19 11.35 -6.11
CA GLU A 69 -0.90 11.81 -6.61
C GLU A 69 -0.10 10.60 -7.06
N VAL A 70 0.51 10.71 -8.22
CA VAL A 70 1.36 9.65 -8.76
C VAL A 70 2.62 10.31 -9.30
N VAL A 71 3.74 10.12 -8.58
CA VAL A 71 5.05 10.58 -9.04
C VAL A 71 5.87 9.33 -9.27
N GLY A 72 6.11 9.01 -10.53
CA GLY A 72 6.71 7.73 -10.92
C GLY A 72 7.95 7.36 -10.11
N GLN A 73 7.92 6.18 -9.50
CA GLN A 73 8.99 5.61 -8.70
C GLN A 73 9.37 6.41 -7.45
N GLU A 74 8.63 7.46 -7.09
CA GLU A 74 8.97 8.29 -5.94
C GLU A 74 7.87 8.37 -4.89
N ARG A 75 6.62 8.58 -5.34
CA ARG A 75 5.55 8.86 -4.40
C ARG A 75 4.20 8.46 -4.97
N LEU A 76 3.39 7.85 -4.09
CA LEU A 76 2.04 7.45 -4.44
C LEU A 76 1.12 7.85 -3.30
N VAL A 77 0.07 8.62 -3.61
CA VAL A 77 -0.95 9.00 -2.65
C VAL A 77 -2.27 8.45 -3.16
N TRP A 78 -2.93 7.64 -2.33
CA TRP A 78 -4.21 7.04 -2.73
C TRP A 78 -5.17 7.06 -1.56
N THR A 79 -6.46 6.91 -1.87
CA THR A 79 -7.50 6.88 -0.86
C THR A 79 -8.09 5.49 -0.76
N LEU A 80 -8.66 5.22 0.40
CA LEU A 80 -9.40 4.00 0.65
C LEU A 80 -10.78 4.41 1.16
N ASP A 81 -11.82 3.99 0.44
CA ASP A 81 -13.20 4.31 0.82
C ASP A 81 -13.65 3.35 1.91
N LEU A 82 -14.02 3.89 3.04
CA LEU A 82 -14.51 3.13 4.19
C LEU A 82 -15.93 3.56 4.53
N PRO A 83 -16.71 2.71 5.22
CA PRO A 83 -18.07 3.09 5.62
C PRO A 83 -18.14 4.39 6.42
N GLN A 84 -17.11 4.65 7.23
CA GLN A 84 -17.06 5.86 8.06
C GLN A 84 -16.43 7.06 7.37
N GLY A 85 -15.90 6.89 6.16
CA GLY A 85 -15.27 7.98 5.43
C GLY A 85 -14.12 7.53 4.57
N VAL A 86 -13.37 8.49 4.06
CA VAL A 86 -12.25 8.23 3.17
C VAL A 86 -10.93 8.36 3.93
N MET A 87 -10.05 7.37 3.79
CA MET A 87 -8.72 7.40 4.39
C MET A 87 -7.70 7.62 3.30
N GLU A 88 -6.81 8.58 3.48
CA GLU A 88 -5.75 8.85 2.51
C GLU A 88 -4.44 8.25 3.00
N MET A 89 -3.77 7.52 2.12
CA MET A 89 -2.49 6.88 2.43
C MET A 89 -1.42 7.37 1.48
N THR A 90 -0.19 7.41 1.99
CA THR A 90 0.96 7.87 1.21
C THR A 90 2.09 6.84 1.31
N ALA A 91 2.64 6.47 0.16
CA ALA A 91 3.85 5.66 0.11
C ALA A 91 4.93 6.46 -0.61
N THR A 92 6.12 6.51 -0.03
CA THR A 92 7.27 7.14 -0.67
C THR A 92 8.34 6.08 -0.88
N PHE A 93 9.08 6.20 -1.98
CA PHE A 93 10.09 5.24 -2.39
C PHE A 93 11.40 5.99 -2.57
N THR A 94 12.37 5.71 -1.69
CA THR A 94 13.65 6.41 -1.70
C THR A 94 14.77 5.43 -2.03
N GLU A 95 15.55 5.77 -3.03
CA GLU A 95 16.69 4.93 -3.41
C GLU A 95 17.80 5.06 -2.37
N LEU A 96 18.28 3.89 -1.89
CA LEU A 96 19.33 3.86 -0.88
C LEU A 96 20.71 3.60 -1.48
N GLY A 97 20.78 3.32 -2.78
CA GLY A 97 22.01 2.87 -3.41
C GLY A 97 22.11 1.35 -3.37
N ASP A 98 23.03 0.80 -4.15
CA ASP A 98 23.29 -0.66 -4.21
C ASP A 98 22.05 -1.49 -4.55
N GLY A 99 21.10 -0.89 -5.30
CA GLY A 99 19.89 -1.59 -5.71
C GLY A 99 18.90 -1.81 -4.58
N ARG A 100 18.91 -0.96 -3.57
CA ARG A 100 17.99 -1.04 -2.43
C ARG A 100 17.06 0.17 -2.39
N THR A 101 15.88 -0.03 -1.83
CA THR A 101 14.86 1.02 -1.76
C THR A 101 14.24 1.07 -0.38
N ARG A 102 14.04 2.26 0.15
CA ARG A 102 13.30 2.46 1.38
C ARG A 102 11.87 2.84 1.04
N VAL A 103 10.91 2.09 1.59
CA VAL A 103 9.50 2.39 1.45
C VAL A 103 8.99 2.92 2.78
N VAL A 104 8.35 4.08 2.75
CA VAL A 104 7.71 4.67 3.93
C VAL A 104 6.22 4.74 3.64
N LEU A 105 5.43 4.04 4.44
CA LEU A 105 3.98 4.03 4.33
C LEU A 105 3.41 4.86 5.46
N ARG A 106 2.58 5.85 5.13
CA ARG A 106 1.92 6.71 6.10
C ARG A 106 0.42 6.64 5.94
N GLN A 107 -0.29 6.62 7.06
CA GLN A 107 -1.74 6.63 7.06
C GLN A 107 -2.23 7.37 8.30
N PRO A 108 -3.47 7.90 8.28
CA PRO A 108 -4.03 8.57 9.46
C PRO A 108 -4.09 7.61 10.64
N ALA A 109 -3.83 8.11 11.83
CA ALA A 109 -3.91 7.32 13.04
C ALA A 109 -5.38 7.15 13.46
N PRO A 110 -5.80 5.92 13.76
CA PRO A 110 -7.13 5.69 14.33
C PRO A 110 -7.16 6.10 15.80
N PRO A 111 -8.29 5.93 16.51
CA PRO A 111 -8.31 6.17 17.95
C PRO A 111 -7.17 5.44 18.63
N GLN A 112 -6.65 6.03 19.70
CA GLN A 112 -5.43 5.56 20.35
C GLN A 112 -5.44 4.07 20.67
N GLU A 113 -6.54 3.53 21.10
CA GLU A 113 -6.63 2.12 21.45
C GLU A 113 -6.49 1.19 20.25
N GLN A 114 -6.58 1.71 19.04
CA GLN A 114 -6.45 0.93 17.82
C GLN A 114 -5.14 1.18 17.08
N CYS A 115 -4.32 2.10 17.56
CA CYS A 115 -3.09 2.47 16.88
C CYS A 115 -2.14 1.28 16.72
N ALA A 116 -1.98 0.47 17.76
CA ALA A 116 -1.09 -0.67 17.71
C ALA A 116 -1.53 -1.69 16.66
N GLN A 117 -2.84 -1.94 16.54
CA GLN A 117 -3.38 -2.85 15.55
C GLN A 117 -3.20 -2.32 14.14
N ALA A 118 -3.44 -1.03 13.95
CA ALA A 118 -3.29 -0.42 12.63
C ALA A 118 -1.83 -0.43 12.18
N GLU A 119 -0.92 -0.16 13.10
CA GLU A 119 0.51 -0.19 12.82
C GLU A 119 0.97 -1.61 12.47
N GLU A 120 0.50 -2.60 13.22
CA GLU A 120 0.81 -4.00 12.94
C GLU A 120 0.27 -4.42 11.59
N GLY A 121 -0.96 -4.01 11.25
CA GLY A 121 -1.56 -4.33 9.97
C GLY A 121 -0.76 -3.75 8.80
N ALA A 122 -0.33 -2.49 8.94
CA ALA A 122 0.49 -1.86 7.91
C ALA A 122 1.85 -2.55 7.79
N ALA A 123 2.45 -2.95 8.91
CA ALA A 123 3.71 -3.65 8.90
C ALA A 123 3.58 -5.02 8.22
N GLN A 124 2.50 -5.75 8.51
CA GLN A 124 2.25 -7.04 7.87
C GLN A 124 2.05 -6.89 6.37
N LEU A 125 1.39 -5.83 5.95
CA LEU A 125 1.19 -5.56 4.54
C LEU A 125 2.52 -5.36 3.83
N LEU A 126 3.43 -4.59 4.42
CA LEU A 126 4.75 -4.40 3.87
C LEU A 126 5.60 -5.67 3.90
N ASP A 127 5.41 -6.52 4.92
CA ASP A 127 6.11 -7.80 4.97
C ASP A 127 5.62 -8.72 3.84
N SER A 128 4.32 -8.72 3.55
CA SER A 128 3.77 -9.47 2.42
C SER A 128 4.31 -8.92 1.11
N PHE A 129 4.39 -7.61 0.99
CA PHE A 129 4.96 -6.95 -0.17
C PHE A 129 6.41 -7.40 -0.38
N ALA A 130 7.19 -7.43 0.68
CA ALA A 130 8.59 -7.85 0.60
C ALA A 130 8.73 -9.30 0.11
N LYS A 131 7.82 -10.18 0.54
CA LYS A 131 7.84 -11.58 0.10
C LYS A 131 7.57 -11.71 -1.39
N VAL A 132 6.59 -10.98 -1.89
CA VAL A 132 6.28 -10.99 -3.32
C VAL A 132 7.44 -10.40 -4.11
N LEU A 133 8.00 -9.30 -3.60
CA LEU A 133 9.12 -8.64 -4.24
C LEU A 133 10.32 -9.58 -4.39
N ALA A 134 10.58 -10.40 -3.38
CA ALA A 134 11.69 -11.35 -3.40
C ALA A 134 11.49 -12.46 -4.43
N SER A 135 10.26 -12.68 -4.87
CA SER A 135 9.94 -13.74 -5.84
C SER A 135 9.92 -13.23 -7.29
N VAL A 136 10.12 -11.95 -7.50
CA VAL A 136 10.05 -11.32 -8.82
C VAL A 136 11.39 -11.41 -9.55
#